data_0647988fcf38f838c67b3f8c4af9976d
#
_entry.id   0647988fcf38f838c67b3f8c4af9976d
#
_cell.length_a   1.000
_cell.length_b   1.000
_cell.length_c   1.000
_cell.angle_alpha   90.00
_cell.angle_beta   90.00
_cell.angle_gamma   90.00
#
_symmetry.space_group_name_H-M   'P 1'
#
loop_
_entity.id
_entity.type
_entity.pdbx_description
1 polymer ?
#
loop_
_entity_poly.entity_id
_entity_poly.type
_entity_poly.pdbx_seq_one_letter_code
_entity_poly.pdbx_strand_id
1 'polypeptide(L)'
;MYDPQVNDYVRWTTALGMVHEGWVYYKGKPDDNARRIKDKWVATTNYITIEIATKPRPQCDLSTFFHKRIHVCLCCYESDWHELEFIRRRVSKQDDSDPDLISYGAYKSQQHRPLDIQ
;
A
#
# COMPACT_ATOMS: atom_id res chain seq x y z
N MET A 1 1.88 3.31 20.93
CA MET A 1 2.01 2.60 19.65
C MET A 1 1.56 3.50 18.51
N TYR A 2 2.26 3.45 17.38
CA TYR A 2 1.90 4.27 16.24
C TYR A 2 0.55 3.85 15.67
N ASP A 3 -0.31 4.82 15.41
CA ASP A 3 -1.62 4.62 14.82
C ASP A 3 -1.59 5.26 13.43
N PRO A 4 -1.42 4.48 12.36
CA PRO A 4 -1.26 5.06 11.03
C PRO A 4 -2.53 5.79 10.57
N GLN A 5 -2.32 6.89 9.87
CA GLN A 5 -3.40 7.71 9.33
C GLN A 5 -3.23 7.85 7.83
N VAL A 6 -4.35 8.03 7.13
CA VAL A 6 -4.30 8.31 5.70
C VAL A 6 -3.42 9.53 5.47
N ASN A 7 -2.58 9.47 4.46
CA ASN A 7 -1.61 10.50 4.08
C ASN A 7 -0.32 10.47 4.90
N ASP A 8 -0.13 9.45 5.73
CA ASP A 8 1.17 9.22 6.34
C ASP A 8 2.07 8.49 5.36
N TYR A 9 3.34 8.89 5.29
CA TYR A 9 4.36 8.13 4.57
C TYR A 9 5.06 7.25 5.58
N VAL A 10 5.05 5.95 5.34
CA VAL A 10 5.53 4.98 6.32
C VAL A 10 6.55 4.03 5.72
N ARG A 11 7.39 3.49 6.57
CA ARG A 11 8.27 2.38 6.21
C ARG A 11 7.80 1.16 6.98
N TRP A 12 7.57 0.09 6.25
CA TRP A 12 7.13 -1.17 6.83
C TRP A 12 8.23 -2.21 6.68
N THR A 13 8.81 -2.62 7.79
CA THR A 13 9.80 -3.68 7.80
C THR A 13 9.11 -4.92 8.35
N THR A 14 8.91 -5.90 7.50
CA THR A 14 8.18 -7.12 7.88
C THR A 14 9.06 -8.02 8.74
N ALA A 15 8.42 -9.00 9.38
CA ALA A 15 9.15 -9.96 10.18
C ALA A 15 10.19 -10.74 9.38
N LEU A 16 9.98 -10.86 8.08
CA LEU A 16 10.94 -11.54 7.20
C LEU A 16 12.04 -10.62 6.71
N GLY A 17 12.05 -9.36 7.16
CA GLY A 17 13.09 -8.41 6.78
C GLY A 17 12.83 -7.67 5.48
N MET A 18 11.68 -7.83 4.87
CA MET A 18 11.34 -7.07 3.67
C MET A 18 10.96 -5.65 4.07
N VAL A 19 11.42 -4.67 3.28
CA VAL A 19 11.16 -3.26 3.55
C VAL A 19 10.31 -2.69 2.44
N HIS A 20 9.22 -2.05 2.82
CA HIS A 20 8.32 -1.37 1.88
C HIS A 20 8.13 0.05 2.37
N GLU A 21 8.04 1.01 1.46
CA GLU A 21 7.74 2.39 1.82
C GLU A 21 6.65 2.91 0.93
N GLY A 22 5.79 3.75 1.48
CA GLY A 22 4.74 4.35 0.71
C GLY A 22 3.77 5.15 1.56
N TRP A 23 2.76 5.66 0.87
CA TRP A 23 1.73 6.47 1.51
C TRP A 23 0.59 5.59 2.00
N VAL A 24 0.11 5.86 3.20
CA VAL A 24 -1.13 5.23 3.66
C VAL A 24 -2.26 5.81 2.81
N TYR A 25 -2.84 4.96 1.99
CA TYR A 25 -3.84 5.37 1.01
C TYR A 25 -5.25 5.25 1.56
N TYR A 26 -5.49 4.26 2.40
CA TYR A 26 -6.81 3.96 2.92
C TYR A 26 -6.67 3.31 4.30
N LYS A 27 -7.62 3.62 5.18
CA LYS A 27 -7.67 3.02 6.50
C LYS A 27 -9.06 2.42 6.67
N GLY A 28 -9.11 1.11 6.84
CA GLY A 28 -10.36 0.36 6.91
C GLY A 28 -10.61 -0.22 8.28
N LYS A 29 -11.87 -0.54 8.50
CA LYS A 29 -12.35 -1.12 9.75
C LYS A 29 -12.98 -2.46 9.46
N PRO A 30 -13.16 -3.29 10.50
CA PRO A 30 -13.93 -4.52 10.33
C PRO A 30 -15.34 -4.18 9.84
N ASP A 31 -15.86 -5.03 8.96
CA ASP A 31 -17.22 -4.86 8.46
C ASP A 31 -18.17 -5.60 9.40
N ASP A 32 -19.04 -4.86 10.04
CA ASP A 32 -20.03 -5.45 10.95
C ASP A 32 -20.96 -6.40 10.26
N ASN A 33 -21.10 -6.30 8.95
CA ASN A 33 -21.95 -7.15 8.16
C ASN A 33 -21.22 -8.35 7.57
N ALA A 34 -19.98 -8.55 7.96
CA ALA A 34 -19.13 -9.60 7.40
C ALA A 34 -19.79 -10.98 7.47
N ARG A 35 -20.51 -11.24 8.55
CA ARG A 35 -21.14 -12.55 8.75
C ARG A 35 -22.21 -12.87 7.73
N ARG A 36 -22.75 -11.86 7.08
CA ARG A 36 -23.85 -12.03 6.13
C ARG A 36 -23.36 -12.21 4.71
N ILE A 37 -22.08 -12.02 4.49
CA ILE A 37 -21.50 -12.05 3.14
C ILE A 37 -20.76 -13.35 2.99
N LYS A 38 -21.44 -14.33 2.41
CA LYS A 38 -20.79 -15.61 2.14
C LYS A 38 -19.96 -15.49 0.89
N ASP A 39 -18.88 -16.25 0.85
CA ASP A 39 -18.05 -16.39 -0.34
C ASP A 39 -17.36 -15.12 -0.79
N LYS A 40 -17.31 -14.11 0.06
CA LYS A 40 -16.58 -12.89 -0.21
C LYS A 40 -15.60 -12.63 0.91
N TRP A 41 -14.43 -12.15 0.52
CA TRP A 41 -13.45 -11.72 1.51
C TRP A 41 -13.96 -10.45 2.19
N VAL A 42 -13.90 -10.42 3.50
CA VAL A 42 -14.24 -9.22 4.27
C VAL A 42 -13.23 -9.07 5.38
N ALA A 43 -12.96 -7.83 5.74
CA ALA A 43 -12.00 -7.55 6.79
C ALA A 43 -12.61 -7.87 8.15
N THR A 44 -11.84 -8.56 8.99
CA THR A 44 -12.24 -8.87 10.35
C THR A 44 -11.47 -8.06 11.37
N THR A 45 -10.58 -7.19 10.93
CA THR A 45 -9.75 -6.35 11.79
C THR A 45 -9.50 -5.03 11.10
N ASN A 46 -9.03 -4.04 11.84
CA ASN A 46 -8.57 -2.79 11.24
C ASN A 46 -7.39 -3.07 10.33
N TYR A 47 -7.27 -2.28 9.28
CA TYR A 47 -6.17 -2.42 8.34
C TYR A 47 -5.92 -1.10 7.64
N ILE A 48 -4.75 -1.00 7.03
CA ILE A 48 -4.43 0.11 6.13
C ILE A 48 -3.95 -0.48 4.81
N THR A 49 -4.08 0.32 3.74
CA THR A 49 -3.41 0.00 2.49
C THR A 49 -2.31 1.03 2.29
N ILE A 50 -1.14 0.54 1.87
CA ILE A 50 0.04 1.37 1.66
C ILE A 50 0.32 1.37 0.18
N GLU A 51 0.29 2.54 -0.43
CA GLU A 51 0.60 2.69 -1.85
C GLU A 51 2.10 2.75 -2.01
N ILE A 52 2.67 1.71 -2.61
CA ILE A 52 4.13 1.54 -2.66
C ILE A 52 4.71 1.85 -4.03
N ALA A 53 3.90 1.86 -5.06
CA ALA A 53 4.38 2.09 -6.42
C ALA A 53 3.20 2.35 -7.33
N THR A 54 3.50 2.80 -8.55
CA THR A 54 2.49 2.92 -9.60
C THR A 54 3.03 2.30 -10.88
N LYS A 55 2.13 1.91 -11.77
CA LYS A 55 2.51 1.45 -13.09
C LYS A 55 1.54 2.00 -14.13
N PRO A 56 1.98 2.15 -15.39
CA PRO A 56 1.09 2.65 -16.41
C PRO A 56 -0.08 1.70 -16.63
N ARG A 57 -1.26 2.27 -16.89
CA ARG A 57 -2.41 1.47 -17.24
C ARG A 57 -2.26 0.97 -18.66
N PRO A 58 -2.63 -0.28 -18.94
CA PRO A 58 -2.56 -0.78 -20.32
C PRO A 58 -3.40 0.06 -21.25
N GLN A 59 -2.88 0.32 -22.45
CA GLN A 59 -3.57 1.18 -23.41
C GLN A 59 -4.91 0.60 -23.87
N CYS A 60 -5.02 -0.71 -23.85
CA CYS A 60 -6.25 -1.37 -24.28
C CYS A 60 -7.36 -1.32 -23.25
N ASP A 61 -7.08 -0.80 -22.07
CA ASP A 61 -8.06 -0.73 -20.98
C ASP A 61 -8.97 0.46 -21.22
N LEU A 62 -10.25 0.20 -21.44
CA LEU A 62 -11.21 1.24 -21.74
C LEU A 62 -11.50 2.16 -20.55
N SER A 63 -11.06 1.78 -19.36
CA SER A 63 -11.25 2.63 -18.18
C SER A 63 -10.13 3.63 -17.98
N THR A 64 -9.18 3.70 -18.89
CA THR A 64 -7.98 4.54 -18.70
C THR A 64 -8.30 6.02 -18.60
N PHE A 65 -9.45 6.46 -19.13
CA PHE A 65 -9.77 7.89 -19.03
C PHE A 65 -10.05 8.34 -17.61
N PHE A 66 -10.21 7.42 -16.66
CA PHE A 66 -10.39 7.78 -15.26
C PHE A 66 -9.05 7.88 -14.53
N HIS A 67 -8.12 6.99 -14.85
CA HIS A 67 -6.84 6.95 -14.17
C HIS A 67 -5.74 6.62 -15.16
N LYS A 68 -4.69 7.39 -15.12
CA LYS A 68 -3.55 7.18 -16.00
C LYS A 68 -2.64 6.06 -15.53
N ARG A 69 -2.70 5.70 -14.27
CA ARG A 69 -1.79 4.72 -13.69
C ARG A 69 -2.57 3.80 -12.76
N ILE A 70 -1.99 2.64 -12.53
CA ILE A 70 -2.51 1.69 -11.56
C ILE A 70 -1.69 1.84 -10.30
N HIS A 71 -2.37 2.00 -9.17
CA HIS A 71 -1.72 2.12 -7.88
C HIS A 71 -1.47 0.73 -7.32
N VAL A 72 -0.25 0.48 -6.88
CA VAL A 72 0.14 -0.80 -6.30
C VAL A 72 0.14 -0.63 -4.80
N CYS A 73 -0.74 -1.36 -4.12
CA CYS A 73 -0.91 -1.20 -2.68
C CYS A 73 -0.70 -2.51 -1.95
N LEU A 74 -0.20 -2.40 -0.74
CA LEU A 74 -0.10 -3.53 0.19
C LEU A 74 -1.09 -3.33 1.31
N CYS A 75 -1.64 -4.43 1.79
CA CYS A 75 -2.55 -4.39 2.94
C CYS A 75 -1.74 -4.73 4.20
N CYS A 76 -1.87 -3.89 5.22
CA CYS A 76 -1.20 -4.10 6.50
C CYS A 76 -2.26 -4.12 7.60
N TYR A 77 -2.41 -5.27 8.24
CA TYR A 77 -3.39 -5.43 9.30
C TYR A 77 -2.90 -4.85 10.60
N GLU A 78 -3.83 -4.49 11.45
CA GLU A 78 -3.52 -3.82 12.71
C GLU A 78 -2.49 -4.58 13.55
N SER A 79 -2.53 -5.90 13.51
CA SER A 79 -1.59 -6.72 14.25
C SER A 79 -0.12 -6.47 13.86
N ASP A 80 0.10 -5.93 12.66
CA ASP A 80 1.44 -5.65 12.16
C ASP A 80 1.81 -4.17 12.20
N TRP A 81 0.94 -3.32 12.72
CA TRP A 81 1.23 -1.89 12.75
C TRP A 81 2.45 -1.55 13.61
N HIS A 82 2.81 -2.43 14.55
CA HIS A 82 4.03 -2.23 15.33
C HIS A 82 5.30 -2.31 14.48
N GLU A 83 5.19 -2.84 13.25
CA GLU A 83 6.30 -2.92 12.32
C GLU A 83 6.45 -1.66 11.46
N LEU A 84 5.53 -0.71 11.62
CA LEU A 84 5.53 0.50 10.82
C LEU A 84 6.34 1.60 11.48
N GLU A 85 7.05 2.35 10.66
CA GLU A 85 7.77 3.55 11.10
C GLU A 85 7.17 4.75 10.39
N PHE A 86 6.72 5.74 11.15
CA PHE A 86 6.21 6.98 10.56
C PHE A 86 7.38 7.82 10.06
N ILE A 87 7.28 8.30 8.82
CA ILE A 87 8.32 9.14 8.22
C ILE A 87 7.84 10.58 8.14
N ARG A 88 6.68 10.82 7.52
CA ARG A 88 6.14 12.16 7.37
C ARG A 88 4.67 12.09 6.99
N ARG A 89 4.02 13.23 6.98
CA ARG A 89 2.61 13.32 6.63
C ARG A 89 2.41 14.43 5.60
N ARG A 90 1.58 14.15 4.59
CA ARG A 90 1.18 15.17 3.62
C ARG A 90 -0.23 15.66 3.95
N VAL A 91 -0.58 16.83 3.41
CA VAL A 91 -1.87 17.44 3.68
C VAL A 91 -2.99 16.69 2.98
N SER A 92 -2.76 16.26 1.75
CA SER A 92 -3.79 15.59 0.97
C SER A 92 -3.12 14.66 -0.04
N LYS A 93 -3.93 13.75 -0.59
CA LYS A 93 -3.45 12.87 -1.64
C LYS A 93 -3.10 13.67 -2.88
N GLN A 94 -2.01 13.27 -3.53
CA GLN A 94 -1.63 13.83 -4.81
C GLN A 94 -2.15 12.92 -5.92
N ASP A 95 -2.03 13.39 -7.14
CA ASP A 95 -2.43 12.59 -8.27
C ASP A 95 -1.35 11.53 -8.60
N ASP A 96 -1.49 10.92 -9.76
CA ASP A 96 -0.64 9.80 -10.18
C ASP A 96 0.82 10.15 -10.31
N SER A 97 1.18 11.41 -10.24
CA SER A 97 2.56 11.85 -10.43
C SER A 97 3.33 12.06 -9.14
N ASP A 98 2.85 11.50 -8.03
CA ASP A 98 3.51 11.63 -6.74
C ASP A 98 4.98 11.23 -6.87
N PRO A 99 5.92 12.15 -6.59
CA PRO A 99 7.34 11.87 -6.82
C PRO A 99 7.92 10.88 -5.82
N ASP A 100 7.24 10.62 -4.72
CA ASP A 100 7.75 9.69 -3.72
C ASP A 100 7.44 8.25 -4.06
N LEU A 101 6.68 8.01 -5.12
CA LEU A 101 6.37 6.65 -5.56
C LEU A 101 7.25 6.31 -6.76
N ILE A 102 7.66 5.06 -6.82
CA ILE A 102 8.50 4.58 -7.92
C ILE A 102 7.66 3.74 -8.86
N SER A 103 8.19 3.50 -10.05
CA SER A 103 7.49 2.62 -10.96
C SER A 103 7.49 1.20 -10.40
N TYR A 104 6.46 0.44 -10.75
CA TYR A 104 6.35 -0.91 -10.25
C TYR A 104 7.55 -1.76 -10.68
N GLY A 105 8.04 -1.54 -11.90
CA GLY A 105 9.21 -2.29 -12.36
C GLY A 105 10.43 -2.07 -11.49
N ALA A 106 10.70 -0.81 -11.15
CA ALA A 106 11.83 -0.50 -10.28
C ALA A 106 11.62 -1.06 -8.89
N TYR A 107 10.39 -0.98 -8.37
CA TYR A 107 10.07 -1.54 -7.06
C TYR A 107 10.33 -3.05 -7.02
N LYS A 108 9.85 -3.77 -8.03
CA LYS A 108 10.06 -5.22 -8.09
C LYS A 108 11.54 -5.56 -8.20
N SER A 109 12.27 -4.75 -8.94
CA SER A 109 13.71 -4.97 -9.07
C SER A 109 14.40 -4.88 -7.72
N GLN A 110 14.03 -3.89 -6.90
CA GLN A 110 14.59 -3.74 -5.57
C GLN A 110 14.20 -4.92 -4.66
N GLN A 111 12.97 -5.37 -4.74
CA GLN A 111 12.49 -6.46 -3.89
C GLN A 111 13.13 -7.79 -4.23
N HIS A 112 13.53 -7.96 -5.50
CA HIS A 112 14.17 -9.19 -5.94
C HIS A 112 15.70 -9.08 -5.97
N ARG A 113 16.24 -8.01 -5.40
CA ARG A 113 17.67 -7.88 -5.31
C ARG A 113 18.22 -9.12 -4.62
N PRO A 114 19.24 -9.74 -5.17
CA PRO A 114 19.77 -10.94 -4.60
C PRO A 114 20.12 -10.75 -3.17
N LEU A 115 19.67 -11.67 -2.46
CA LEU A 115 20.04 -11.67 -1.10
C LEU A 115 21.43 -12.04 -0.97
N ASP A 116 21.87 -12.16 -1.83
CA ASP A 116 22.99 -12.51 -1.93
C ASP A 116 23.95 -12.14 -1.34
N ILE A 117 23.76 -12.27 -1.29
CA ILE A 117 24.32 -12.16 -0.98
C ILE A 117 25.28 -12.35 -0.93
N GLN A 118 25.53 -12.30 -0.96
CA GLN A 118 26.27 -12.68 -0.82
C GLN A 118 26.74 -12.76 -0.35
#